data_5df000cd2fe5662a6f55418577591fc3
#
_entry.id   5df000cd2fe5662a6f55418577591fc3
#
_cell.length_a   1.000
_cell.length_b   1.000
_cell.length_c   1.000
_cell.angle_alpha   90.00
_cell.angle_beta   90.00
_cell.angle_gamma   90.00
#
_symmetry.space_group_name_H-M   'P 1'
#
loop_
_entity.id
_entity.type
_entity.pdbx_description
1 polymer ?
#
loop_
_entity_poly.entity_id
_entity_poly.type
_entity_poly.pdbx_seq_one_letter_code
_entity_poly.pdbx_strand_id
1 'polypeptide(L)'
;MRVAVVSEFYPRAHDPVLGVWAHRQAMAARDAGADVRVVVLYRPIPPRATRPRDAPRALRTLAAQPRHATLDGIDIEYVPFLAPPRPLSYGTWGAWAAPTLALALRRGGFDLVHAHNAVPAADAVLRARIRAPLVVSVHGGDVYYTATRHASGRRAVHRAFGAARLVLANSAGIEAAARDLGATRTRVVRLGTDLPEHPVAQSRVPTLVTVGHLVARKRHADVLRALWVLRDRHPDVRYRIIGDGPERGPLEDLAAELGLGDRLELCGQLPLHDALARARQGHVFVMPSVDEAFGVAYVEAMAAGMPAVGAAGEPGPAEIIGAGEGMVLVPPADVEALAARLDQLLGDADLRRRLGDKARETVRRAFTWEACGRATVTAYEDALR
;
A
#
# COMPACT_ATOMS: atom_id res chain seq x y z
N MET A 1 -15.31 -21.21 5.91
CA MET A 1 -14.01 -21.42 6.55
C MET A 1 -13.72 -20.25 7.49
N ARG A 2 -13.13 -20.52 8.66
CA ARG A 2 -12.75 -19.54 9.66
C ARG A 2 -11.29 -19.14 9.47
N VAL A 3 -11.02 -17.87 9.21
CA VAL A 3 -9.70 -17.35 8.87
C VAL A 3 -9.24 -16.34 9.92
N ALA A 4 -8.06 -16.55 10.48
CA ALA A 4 -7.37 -15.53 11.26
C ALA A 4 -6.46 -14.71 10.34
N VAL A 5 -6.78 -13.43 10.15
CA VAL A 5 -5.88 -12.49 9.47
C VAL A 5 -4.94 -11.88 10.49
N VAL A 6 -3.62 -12.06 10.31
CA VAL A 6 -2.59 -11.54 11.20
C VAL A 6 -1.79 -10.45 10.50
N SER A 7 -1.75 -9.23 11.05
CA SER A 7 -1.02 -8.11 10.45
C SER A 7 -0.37 -7.21 11.50
N GLU A 8 0.75 -6.57 11.15
CA GLU A 8 1.30 -5.44 11.89
C GLU A 8 0.74 -4.11 11.35
N PHE A 9 0.63 -4.03 10.02
CA PHE A 9 0.09 -2.86 9.34
C PHE A 9 -1.42 -3.01 9.20
N TYR A 10 -2.15 -2.33 10.09
CA TYR A 10 -3.61 -2.36 10.13
C TYR A 10 -4.12 -1.06 10.79
N PRO A 11 -5.32 -0.56 10.46
CA PRO A 11 -5.88 0.65 11.04
C PRO A 11 -5.85 0.65 12.56
N ARG A 12 -5.43 1.77 13.16
CA ARG A 12 -5.32 1.98 14.61
C ARG A 12 -6.04 3.25 15.02
N ALA A 13 -6.39 3.36 16.29
CA ALA A 13 -7.10 4.55 16.78
C ALA A 13 -6.38 5.87 16.49
N HIS A 14 -5.04 5.86 16.49
CA HIS A 14 -4.21 7.04 16.23
C HIS A 14 -3.69 7.14 14.79
N ASP A 15 -3.87 6.12 13.98
CA ASP A 15 -3.47 6.06 12.57
C ASP A 15 -4.46 5.19 11.78
N PRO A 16 -5.62 5.74 11.42
CA PRO A 16 -6.69 5.00 10.76
C PRO A 16 -6.38 4.62 9.30
N VAL A 17 -5.32 5.17 8.72
CA VAL A 17 -4.93 4.86 7.33
C VAL A 17 -3.82 3.81 7.26
N LEU A 18 -3.22 3.44 8.38
CA LEU A 18 -2.16 2.44 8.44
C LEU A 18 -2.69 1.08 7.98
N GLY A 19 -2.13 0.54 6.90
CA GLY A 19 -2.47 -0.81 6.44
C GLY A 19 -3.91 -0.98 5.95
N VAL A 20 -4.55 0.07 5.46
CA VAL A 20 -5.92 0.04 4.91
C VAL A 20 -6.06 -1.07 3.85
N TRP A 21 -5.03 -1.33 3.05
CA TRP A 21 -5.06 -2.41 2.05
C TRP A 21 -5.27 -3.80 2.68
N ALA A 22 -4.69 -4.07 3.85
CA ALA A 22 -4.87 -5.34 4.57
C ALA A 22 -6.30 -5.45 5.12
N HIS A 23 -6.84 -4.35 5.64
CA HIS A 23 -8.22 -4.28 6.08
C HIS A 23 -9.20 -4.50 4.92
N ARG A 24 -9.01 -3.81 3.81
CA ARG A 24 -9.84 -3.95 2.61
C ARG A 24 -9.78 -5.35 2.02
N GLN A 25 -8.61 -6.01 2.01
CA GLN A 25 -8.50 -7.40 1.58
C GLN A 25 -9.22 -8.36 2.55
N ALA A 26 -9.16 -8.10 3.86
CA ALA A 26 -9.89 -8.87 4.87
C ALA A 26 -11.41 -8.73 4.68
N MET A 27 -11.90 -7.51 4.44
CA MET A 27 -13.31 -7.26 4.09
C MET A 27 -13.71 -8.02 2.82
N ALA A 28 -12.91 -7.89 1.76
CA ALA A 28 -13.17 -8.55 0.49
C ALA A 28 -13.23 -10.08 0.62
N ALA A 29 -12.37 -10.68 1.44
CA ALA A 29 -12.42 -12.10 1.74
C ALA A 29 -13.68 -12.50 2.53
N ARG A 30 -14.10 -11.67 3.50
CA ARG A 30 -15.36 -11.86 4.23
C ARG A 30 -16.56 -11.79 3.28
N ASP A 31 -16.61 -10.78 2.43
CA ASP A 31 -17.72 -10.57 1.49
C ASP A 31 -17.77 -11.69 0.42
N ALA A 32 -16.65 -12.34 0.16
CA ALA A 32 -16.56 -13.55 -0.66
C ALA A 32 -16.82 -14.86 0.12
N GLY A 33 -17.28 -14.80 1.39
CA GLY A 33 -17.78 -15.94 2.16
C GLY A 33 -16.83 -16.55 3.19
N ALA A 34 -15.70 -15.92 3.51
CA ALA A 34 -14.85 -16.32 4.62
C ALA A 34 -15.36 -15.75 5.96
N ASP A 35 -15.27 -16.52 7.04
CA ASP A 35 -15.47 -16.02 8.41
C ASP A 35 -14.12 -15.45 8.90
N VAL A 36 -13.99 -14.12 8.86
CA VAL A 36 -12.72 -13.43 9.09
C VAL A 36 -12.68 -12.79 10.46
N ARG A 37 -11.62 -13.10 11.23
CA ARG A 37 -11.22 -12.36 12.42
C ARG A 37 -9.81 -11.82 12.24
N VAL A 38 -9.57 -10.59 12.71
CA VAL A 38 -8.26 -9.94 12.55
C VAL A 38 -7.52 -9.87 13.88
N VAL A 39 -6.24 -10.22 13.85
CA VAL A 39 -5.31 -10.10 14.97
C VAL A 39 -4.18 -9.15 14.56
N VAL A 40 -4.12 -7.99 15.19
CA VAL A 40 -3.12 -6.95 14.89
C VAL A 40 -1.97 -7.03 15.88
N LEU A 41 -0.79 -7.30 15.37
CA LEU A 41 0.44 -7.23 16.16
C LEU A 41 0.79 -5.76 16.43
N TYR A 42 0.84 -5.39 17.70
CA TYR A 42 0.96 -4.01 18.09
C TYR A 42 2.13 -3.79 19.06
N ARG A 43 3.07 -2.93 18.69
CA ARG A 43 4.21 -2.57 19.52
C ARG A 43 3.93 -1.24 20.23
N PRO A 44 3.61 -1.22 21.54
CA PRO A 44 3.24 -0.01 22.29
C PRO A 44 4.48 0.80 22.73
N ILE A 45 5.45 0.97 21.85
CA ILE A 45 6.69 1.72 22.11
C ILE A 45 6.87 2.74 20.98
N PRO A 46 7.14 4.01 21.31
CA PRO A 46 7.35 5.04 20.30
C PRO A 46 8.48 4.69 19.32
N PRO A 47 8.41 5.17 18.07
CA PRO A 47 9.52 5.07 17.13
C PRO A 47 10.80 5.71 17.69
N ARG A 48 11.96 5.20 17.29
CA ARG A 48 13.26 5.75 17.73
C ARG A 48 13.45 7.21 17.33
N ALA A 49 12.80 7.65 16.27
CA ALA A 49 12.84 9.04 15.79
C ALA A 49 11.98 9.99 16.64
N THR A 50 11.18 9.50 17.59
CA THR A 50 10.36 10.34 18.47
C THR A 50 11.27 11.22 19.31
N ARG A 51 11.10 12.56 19.21
CA ARG A 51 11.87 13.52 20.02
C ARG A 51 11.57 13.31 21.50
N PRO A 52 12.54 13.49 22.41
CA PRO A 52 12.33 13.28 23.86
C PRO A 52 11.13 14.05 24.43
N ARG A 53 10.92 15.30 23.98
CA ARG A 53 9.78 16.14 24.39
C ARG A 53 8.41 15.56 23.98
N ASP A 54 8.35 14.79 22.89
CA ASP A 54 7.12 14.22 22.33
C ASP A 54 6.86 12.80 22.86
N ALA A 55 7.83 12.19 23.49
CA ALA A 55 7.75 10.80 23.99
C ALA A 55 6.58 10.55 24.97
N PRO A 56 6.30 11.44 25.96
CA PRO A 56 5.17 11.22 26.87
C PRO A 56 3.81 11.24 26.16
N ARG A 57 3.66 12.13 25.15
CA ARG A 57 2.44 12.20 24.33
C ARG A 57 2.32 10.91 23.47
N ALA A 58 3.39 10.50 22.82
CA ALA A 58 3.41 9.30 22.00
C ALA A 58 3.08 8.04 22.84
N LEU A 59 3.63 7.91 24.04
CA LEU A 59 3.33 6.80 24.94
C LEU A 59 1.85 6.78 25.34
N ARG A 60 1.28 7.94 25.70
CA ARG A 60 -0.17 8.03 26.02
C ARG A 60 -1.04 7.63 24.83
N THR A 61 -0.73 8.12 23.63
CA THR A 61 -1.44 7.76 22.39
C THR A 61 -1.38 6.26 22.12
N LEU A 62 -0.20 5.67 22.27
CA LEU A 62 -0.01 4.24 22.11
C LEU A 62 -0.75 3.42 23.17
N ALA A 63 -0.72 3.86 24.43
CA ALA A 63 -1.42 3.20 25.54
C ALA A 63 -2.95 3.28 25.41
N ALA A 64 -3.47 4.29 24.70
CA ALA A 64 -4.90 4.48 24.46
C ALA A 64 -5.47 3.53 23.39
N GLN A 65 -4.63 2.72 22.71
CA GLN A 65 -5.12 1.74 21.73
C GLN A 65 -5.99 0.69 22.42
N PRO A 66 -7.28 0.54 22.05
CA PRO A 66 -8.14 -0.50 22.61
C PRO A 66 -7.61 -1.88 22.24
N ARG A 67 -7.83 -2.88 23.10
CA ARG A 67 -7.47 -4.28 22.81
C ARG A 67 -8.42 -4.93 21.80
N HIS A 68 -9.64 -4.51 21.75
CA HIS A 68 -10.68 -5.02 20.84
C HIS A 68 -11.36 -3.84 20.17
N ALA A 69 -11.68 -3.99 18.91
CA ALA A 69 -12.50 -3.06 18.14
C ALA A 69 -13.25 -3.82 17.05
N THR A 70 -14.33 -3.23 16.56
CA THR A 70 -15.00 -3.68 15.35
C THR A 70 -14.88 -2.56 14.32
N LEU A 71 -14.37 -2.88 13.12
CA LEU A 71 -14.25 -1.94 12.02
C LEU A 71 -14.89 -2.57 10.78
N ASP A 72 -15.85 -1.88 10.19
CA ASP A 72 -16.61 -2.33 9.01
C ASP A 72 -17.17 -3.77 9.16
N GLY A 73 -17.62 -4.11 10.39
CA GLY A 73 -18.17 -5.43 10.72
C GLY A 73 -17.15 -6.55 10.89
N ILE A 74 -15.85 -6.23 10.96
CA ILE A 74 -14.79 -7.19 11.27
C ILE A 74 -14.33 -7.00 12.71
N ASP A 75 -14.27 -8.09 13.47
CA ASP A 75 -13.73 -8.10 14.81
C ASP A 75 -12.20 -8.10 14.79
N ILE A 76 -11.61 -7.15 15.53
CA ILE A 76 -10.17 -6.93 15.58
C ILE A 76 -9.68 -7.08 17.03
N GLU A 77 -8.65 -7.88 17.21
CA GLU A 77 -7.91 -7.98 18.45
C GLU A 77 -6.50 -7.38 18.30
N TYR A 78 -6.18 -6.33 19.05
CA TYR A 78 -4.84 -5.73 19.08
C TYR A 78 -3.99 -6.42 20.14
N VAL A 79 -3.02 -7.18 19.68
CA VAL A 79 -2.15 -8.00 20.52
C VAL A 79 -0.81 -7.27 20.74
N PRO A 80 -0.55 -6.75 21.95
CA PRO A 80 0.68 -6.05 22.23
C PRO A 80 1.86 -7.01 22.35
N PHE A 81 3.02 -6.56 21.86
CA PHE A 81 4.30 -7.22 22.08
C PHE A 81 5.41 -6.21 22.31
N LEU A 82 6.45 -6.61 23.05
CA LEU A 82 7.62 -5.78 23.31
C LEU A 82 8.78 -6.28 22.47
N ALA A 83 9.42 -5.39 21.75
CA ALA A 83 10.58 -5.69 20.93
C ALA A 83 11.52 -4.48 20.86
N PRO A 84 12.83 -4.67 20.67
CA PRO A 84 13.76 -3.58 20.43
C PRO A 84 13.36 -2.76 19.19
N PRO A 85 13.80 -1.49 19.08
CA PRO A 85 13.39 -0.61 17.99
C PRO A 85 13.99 -1.01 16.63
N ARG A 86 13.25 -0.67 15.53
CA ARG A 86 13.77 -0.73 14.15
C ARG A 86 15.02 0.16 13.99
N PRO A 87 15.86 -0.07 12.96
CA PRO A 87 15.71 -1.06 11.88
C PRO A 87 16.37 -2.41 12.19
N LEU A 88 17.43 -2.44 13.02
CA LEU A 88 18.32 -3.60 13.21
C LEU A 88 17.58 -4.85 13.76
N SER A 89 16.63 -4.65 14.64
CA SER A 89 15.90 -5.73 15.32
C SER A 89 14.68 -6.23 14.56
N TYR A 90 14.26 -5.56 13.48
CA TYR A 90 12.99 -5.85 12.84
C TYR A 90 12.85 -7.31 12.40
N GLY A 91 13.89 -7.89 11.84
CA GLY A 91 13.91 -9.31 11.46
C GLY A 91 13.71 -10.31 12.62
N THR A 92 13.76 -9.85 13.88
CA THR A 92 13.51 -10.68 15.07
C THR A 92 12.13 -10.46 15.69
N TRP A 93 11.35 -9.50 15.22
CA TRP A 93 10.07 -9.14 15.84
C TRP A 93 9.06 -10.27 15.89
N GLY A 94 9.11 -11.20 14.93
CA GLY A 94 8.27 -12.40 14.98
C GLY A 94 8.51 -13.25 16.23
N ALA A 95 9.76 -13.36 16.70
CA ALA A 95 10.08 -14.09 17.93
C ALA A 95 9.49 -13.40 19.18
N TRP A 96 9.51 -12.06 19.21
CA TRP A 96 8.96 -11.29 20.32
C TRP A 96 7.43 -11.30 20.34
N ALA A 97 6.78 -11.34 19.18
CA ALA A 97 5.33 -11.35 19.05
C ALA A 97 4.70 -12.75 19.24
N ALA A 98 5.46 -13.82 19.00
CA ALA A 98 4.94 -15.18 18.98
C ALA A 98 4.23 -15.62 20.28
N PRO A 99 4.72 -15.33 21.51
CA PRO A 99 4.06 -15.79 22.72
C PRO A 99 2.65 -15.20 22.90
N THR A 100 2.51 -13.88 22.67
CA THR A 100 1.21 -13.19 22.80
C THR A 100 0.26 -13.57 21.66
N LEU A 101 0.77 -13.72 20.43
CA LEU A 101 0.01 -14.21 19.30
C LEU A 101 -0.51 -15.63 19.51
N ALA A 102 0.29 -16.52 20.10
CA ALA A 102 -0.13 -17.89 20.41
C ALA A 102 -1.37 -17.94 21.31
N LEU A 103 -1.44 -17.05 22.31
CA LEU A 103 -2.61 -16.93 23.19
C LEU A 103 -3.86 -16.46 22.45
N ALA A 104 -3.73 -15.48 21.56
CA ALA A 104 -4.83 -14.96 20.78
C ALA A 104 -5.40 -16.00 19.79
N LEU A 105 -4.52 -16.74 19.11
CA LEU A 105 -4.93 -17.70 18.08
C LEU A 105 -5.43 -19.05 18.63
N ARG A 106 -4.91 -19.53 19.76
CA ARG A 106 -5.31 -20.83 20.33
C ARG A 106 -6.80 -20.94 20.69
N ARG A 107 -7.45 -19.82 20.98
CA ARG A 107 -8.87 -19.76 21.35
C ARG A 107 -9.83 -19.70 20.17
N GLY A 108 -9.31 -19.52 18.97
CA GLY A 108 -10.14 -19.17 17.81
C GLY A 108 -10.70 -20.33 16.99
N GLY A 109 -10.05 -21.53 17.00
CA GLY A 109 -10.47 -22.65 16.16
C GLY A 109 -10.48 -22.31 14.66
N PHE A 110 -9.39 -21.71 14.17
CA PHE A 110 -9.24 -21.26 12.80
C PHE A 110 -8.85 -22.43 11.88
N ASP A 111 -9.46 -22.49 10.70
CA ASP A 111 -9.12 -23.44 9.64
C ASP A 111 -7.81 -23.03 8.95
N LEU A 112 -7.52 -21.71 8.88
CA LEU A 112 -6.38 -21.14 8.18
C LEU A 112 -5.93 -19.84 8.86
N VAL A 113 -4.63 -19.56 8.79
CA VAL A 113 -4.05 -18.25 9.17
C VAL A 113 -3.53 -17.54 7.93
N HIS A 114 -3.98 -16.31 7.70
CA HIS A 114 -3.49 -15.45 6.64
C HIS A 114 -2.67 -14.31 7.24
N ALA A 115 -1.36 -14.34 7.07
CA ALA A 115 -0.45 -13.31 7.55
C ALA A 115 -0.18 -12.27 6.46
N HIS A 116 -0.34 -10.99 6.79
CA HIS A 116 0.12 -9.89 5.95
C HIS A 116 1.57 -9.54 6.32
N ASN A 117 2.47 -9.72 5.38
CA ASN A 117 3.93 -9.65 5.48
C ASN A 117 4.58 -10.86 6.19
N ALA A 118 5.79 -11.18 5.74
CA ALA A 118 6.61 -12.22 6.33
C ALA A 118 7.02 -11.87 7.77
N VAL A 119 7.39 -10.59 7.99
CA VAL A 119 7.85 -10.07 9.29
C VAL A 119 6.99 -8.88 9.72
N PRO A 120 6.52 -8.87 10.95
CA PRO A 120 6.62 -9.91 11.97
C PRO A 120 5.56 -11.00 11.87
N ALA A 121 4.49 -10.80 11.06
CA ALA A 121 3.26 -11.57 11.13
C ALA A 121 3.46 -13.07 10.86
N ALA A 122 3.93 -13.45 9.67
CA ALA A 122 4.12 -14.87 9.34
C ALA A 122 5.18 -15.54 10.21
N ASP A 123 6.31 -14.85 10.48
CA ASP A 123 7.36 -15.39 11.37
C ASP A 123 6.83 -15.61 12.80
N ALA A 124 5.93 -14.76 13.29
CA ALA A 124 5.29 -14.94 14.59
C ALA A 124 4.34 -16.14 14.60
N VAL A 125 3.55 -16.34 13.54
CA VAL A 125 2.64 -17.51 13.40
C VAL A 125 3.44 -18.82 13.45
N LEU A 126 4.53 -18.89 12.70
CA LEU A 126 5.40 -20.08 12.68
C LEU A 126 6.01 -20.37 14.05
N ARG A 127 6.52 -19.35 14.73
CA ARG A 127 7.11 -19.47 16.07
C ARG A 127 6.09 -19.78 17.15
N ALA A 128 4.84 -19.32 16.98
CA ALA A 128 3.72 -19.65 17.84
C ALA A 128 3.27 -21.12 17.68
N ARG A 129 3.81 -21.86 16.69
CA ARG A 129 3.49 -23.26 16.38
C ARG A 129 2.00 -23.49 16.20
N ILE A 130 1.36 -22.59 15.47
CA ILE A 130 -0.06 -22.75 15.10
C ILE A 130 -0.17 -23.86 14.05
N ARG A 131 -1.12 -24.80 14.26
CA ARG A 131 -1.28 -25.99 13.40
C ARG A 131 -2.01 -25.69 12.10
N ALA A 132 -2.83 -24.61 12.06
CA ALA A 132 -3.55 -24.22 10.86
C ALA A 132 -2.59 -23.86 9.72
N PRO A 133 -2.89 -24.19 8.46
CA PRO A 133 -2.11 -23.78 7.31
C PRO A 133 -1.87 -22.26 7.28
N LEU A 134 -0.65 -21.87 6.88
CA LEU A 134 -0.24 -20.49 6.80
C LEU A 134 -0.28 -20.02 5.33
N VAL A 135 -1.03 -18.97 5.06
CA VAL A 135 -0.98 -18.16 3.83
C VAL A 135 -0.31 -16.84 4.14
N VAL A 136 0.53 -16.33 3.24
CA VAL A 136 1.27 -15.08 3.44
C VAL A 136 1.02 -14.13 2.28
N SER A 137 0.47 -12.95 2.53
CA SER A 137 0.43 -11.86 1.53
C SER A 137 1.68 -11.00 1.58
N VAL A 138 2.27 -10.73 0.41
CA VAL A 138 3.46 -9.90 0.23
C VAL A 138 3.08 -8.58 -0.40
N HIS A 139 3.47 -7.47 0.25
CA HIS A 139 3.11 -6.11 -0.16
C HIS A 139 4.32 -5.24 -0.57
N GLY A 140 5.47 -5.86 -0.88
CA GLY A 140 6.70 -5.20 -1.27
C GLY A 140 7.66 -4.92 -0.11
N GLY A 141 7.19 -4.60 1.10
CA GLY A 141 8.03 -4.32 2.25
C GLY A 141 8.98 -5.47 2.64
N ASP A 142 8.55 -6.71 2.45
CA ASP A 142 9.37 -7.90 2.71
C ASP A 142 10.52 -8.01 1.71
N VAL A 143 10.24 -7.73 0.43
CA VAL A 143 11.17 -7.88 -0.69
C VAL A 143 12.17 -6.72 -0.73
N TYR A 144 11.69 -5.48 -0.73
CA TYR A 144 12.53 -4.30 -0.92
C TYR A 144 13.28 -3.84 0.33
N TYR A 145 12.74 -4.15 1.54
CA TYR A 145 13.30 -3.65 2.78
C TYR A 145 13.75 -4.76 3.73
N THR A 146 12.85 -5.67 4.09
CA THR A 146 13.14 -6.63 5.16
C THR A 146 14.21 -7.63 4.74
N ALA A 147 14.13 -8.14 3.51
CA ALA A 147 15.10 -9.12 3.00
C ALA A 147 16.44 -8.50 2.57
N THR A 148 16.48 -7.19 2.24
CA THR A 148 17.66 -6.55 1.68
C THR A 148 18.57 -5.89 2.70
N ARG A 149 18.00 -5.31 3.78
CA ARG A 149 18.75 -4.45 4.71
C ARG A 149 19.60 -5.21 5.73
N HIS A 150 19.13 -6.36 6.21
CA HIS A 150 19.79 -7.10 7.30
C HIS A 150 19.66 -8.61 7.10
N ALA A 151 20.71 -9.36 7.42
CA ALA A 151 20.73 -10.83 7.33
C ALA A 151 19.63 -11.49 8.20
N SER A 152 19.29 -10.90 9.36
CA SER A 152 18.21 -11.38 10.22
C SER A 152 16.85 -11.27 9.54
N GLY A 153 16.61 -10.15 8.83
CA GLY A 153 15.41 -9.94 8.04
C GLY A 153 15.31 -10.93 6.89
N ARG A 154 16.37 -11.09 6.09
CA ARG A 154 16.42 -12.07 4.99
C ARG A 154 16.11 -13.50 5.48
N ARG A 155 16.75 -13.94 6.58
CA ARG A 155 16.49 -15.26 7.18
C ARG A 155 15.04 -15.43 7.65
N ALA A 156 14.44 -14.37 8.20
CA ALA A 156 13.06 -14.42 8.66
C ALA A 156 12.07 -14.48 7.47
N VAL A 157 12.30 -13.70 6.42
CA VAL A 157 11.50 -13.75 5.17
C VAL A 157 11.61 -15.12 4.52
N HIS A 158 12.83 -15.63 4.33
CA HIS A 158 13.06 -16.94 3.72
C HIS A 158 12.36 -18.07 4.52
N ARG A 159 12.45 -18.05 5.85
CA ARG A 159 11.76 -19.02 6.69
C ARG A 159 10.23 -18.90 6.55
N ALA A 160 9.69 -17.68 6.54
CA ALA A 160 8.26 -17.43 6.43
C ALA A 160 7.71 -17.91 5.08
N PHE A 161 8.39 -17.57 3.97
CA PHE A 161 7.96 -17.97 2.64
C PHE A 161 8.12 -19.47 2.39
N GLY A 162 9.24 -20.06 2.82
CA GLY A 162 9.50 -21.50 2.64
C GLY A 162 8.56 -22.39 3.46
N ALA A 163 8.02 -21.89 4.58
CA ALA A 163 7.10 -22.62 5.43
C ALA A 163 5.61 -22.32 5.13
N ALA A 164 5.32 -21.29 4.31
CA ALA A 164 3.95 -20.96 3.93
C ALA A 164 3.35 -22.04 3.03
N ARG A 165 2.11 -22.41 3.29
CA ARG A 165 1.34 -23.29 2.39
C ARG A 165 1.10 -22.64 1.03
N LEU A 166 0.96 -21.30 1.00
CA LEU A 166 0.81 -20.49 -0.20
C LEU A 166 1.24 -19.06 0.09
N VAL A 167 1.97 -18.43 -0.85
CA VAL A 167 2.34 -17.01 -0.79
C VAL A 167 1.54 -16.25 -1.85
N LEU A 168 0.82 -15.23 -1.42
CA LEU A 168 0.03 -14.34 -2.27
C LEU A 168 0.84 -13.09 -2.59
N ALA A 169 1.11 -12.85 -3.85
CA ALA A 169 1.78 -11.65 -4.31
C ALA A 169 0.77 -10.71 -5.00
N ASN A 170 0.96 -9.41 -4.86
CA ASN A 170 0.06 -8.42 -5.47
C ASN A 170 0.38 -8.11 -6.94
N SER A 171 1.49 -8.62 -7.46
CA SER A 171 1.91 -8.52 -8.86
C SER A 171 2.82 -9.69 -9.25
N ALA A 172 2.94 -9.96 -10.55
CA ALA A 172 3.82 -11.02 -11.08
C ALA A 172 5.30 -10.77 -10.72
N GLY A 173 5.77 -9.52 -10.72
CA GLY A 173 7.14 -9.21 -10.32
C GLY A 173 7.39 -9.46 -8.83
N ILE A 174 6.43 -9.17 -7.95
CA ILE A 174 6.53 -9.52 -6.53
C ILE A 174 6.42 -11.04 -6.32
N GLU A 175 5.64 -11.74 -7.14
CA GLU A 175 5.58 -13.21 -7.13
C GLU A 175 6.95 -13.82 -7.45
N ALA A 176 7.62 -13.34 -8.51
CA ALA A 176 8.96 -13.79 -8.86
C ALA A 176 9.96 -13.55 -7.72
N ALA A 177 9.98 -12.35 -7.17
CA ALA A 177 10.85 -12.01 -6.03
C ALA A 177 10.54 -12.84 -4.77
N ALA A 178 9.28 -13.21 -4.53
CA ALA A 178 8.94 -14.10 -3.42
C ALA A 178 9.47 -15.52 -3.64
N ARG A 179 9.46 -16.03 -4.87
CA ARG A 179 10.07 -17.32 -5.23
C ARG A 179 11.59 -17.30 -5.00
N ASP A 180 12.28 -16.23 -5.40
CA ASP A 180 13.71 -16.04 -5.15
C ASP A 180 14.06 -16.01 -3.66
N LEU A 181 13.10 -15.60 -2.84
CA LEU A 181 13.19 -15.59 -1.38
C LEU A 181 12.64 -16.87 -0.72
N GLY A 182 12.42 -17.94 -1.50
CA GLY A 182 12.13 -19.28 -0.98
C GLY A 182 10.65 -19.68 -0.95
N ALA A 183 9.74 -18.90 -1.55
CA ALA A 183 8.34 -19.32 -1.69
C ALA A 183 8.23 -20.47 -2.70
N THR A 184 7.66 -21.61 -2.28
CA THR A 184 7.52 -22.80 -3.11
C THR A 184 6.19 -22.85 -3.85
N ARG A 185 5.13 -22.30 -3.28
CA ARG A 185 3.80 -22.15 -3.89
C ARG A 185 3.38 -20.70 -3.84
N THR A 186 3.07 -20.13 -4.97
CA THR A 186 2.73 -18.70 -5.10
C THR A 186 1.49 -18.51 -5.96
N ARG A 187 0.79 -17.42 -5.73
CA ARG A 187 -0.33 -16.95 -6.56
C ARG A 187 -0.38 -15.44 -6.59
N VAL A 188 -0.65 -14.86 -7.76
CA VAL A 188 -0.95 -13.42 -7.85
C VAL A 188 -2.40 -13.18 -7.42
N VAL A 189 -2.57 -12.32 -6.41
CA VAL A 189 -3.85 -11.80 -5.94
C VAL A 189 -3.76 -10.28 -5.95
N ARG A 190 -4.33 -9.68 -6.96
CA ARG A 190 -4.33 -8.22 -7.16
C ARG A 190 -5.16 -7.54 -6.09
N LEU A 191 -4.67 -6.44 -5.57
CA LEU A 191 -5.46 -5.57 -4.71
C LEU A 191 -6.49 -4.81 -5.55
N GLY A 192 -7.54 -4.35 -4.90
CA GLY A 192 -8.66 -3.70 -5.55
C GLY A 192 -8.85 -2.24 -5.13
N THR A 193 -9.87 -1.63 -5.76
CA THR A 193 -10.45 -0.36 -5.37
C THR A 193 -11.96 -0.37 -5.59
N ASP A 194 -12.65 0.62 -5.02
CA ASP A 194 -14.06 0.85 -5.27
C ASP A 194 -14.24 1.75 -6.50
N LEU A 195 -15.14 1.37 -7.39
CA LEU A 195 -15.54 2.23 -8.49
C LEU A 195 -16.47 3.33 -7.95
N PRO A 196 -16.21 4.61 -8.23
CA PRO A 196 -17.17 5.67 -7.89
C PRO A 196 -18.49 5.45 -8.65
N GLU A 197 -19.60 5.56 -7.93
CA GLU A 197 -20.94 5.42 -8.51
C GLU A 197 -21.25 6.55 -9.50
N HIS A 198 -20.72 7.75 -9.23
CA HIS A 198 -20.94 8.93 -10.05
C HIS A 198 -19.62 9.55 -10.49
N PRO A 199 -19.59 10.20 -11.68
CA PRO A 199 -18.45 11.02 -12.09
C PRO A 199 -18.17 12.11 -11.06
N VAL A 200 -16.91 12.30 -10.72
CA VAL A 200 -16.48 13.38 -9.81
C VAL A 200 -16.14 14.60 -10.64
N ALA A 201 -16.67 15.76 -10.23
CA ALA A 201 -16.31 17.01 -10.87
C ALA A 201 -14.82 17.30 -10.69
N GLN A 202 -14.12 17.49 -11.81
CA GLN A 202 -12.71 17.86 -11.80
C GLN A 202 -12.52 19.31 -11.32
N SER A 203 -11.35 19.61 -10.81
CA SER A 203 -10.93 20.97 -10.48
C SER A 203 -11.04 21.88 -11.71
N ARG A 204 -11.37 23.16 -11.51
CA ARG A 204 -11.39 24.14 -12.62
C ARG A 204 -10.00 24.38 -13.21
N VAL A 205 -8.98 24.25 -12.37
CA VAL A 205 -7.57 24.41 -12.75
C VAL A 205 -6.98 23.03 -13.02
N PRO A 206 -6.24 22.84 -14.14
CA PRO A 206 -5.56 21.59 -14.43
C PRO A 206 -4.70 21.16 -13.26
N THR A 207 -4.90 19.94 -12.76
CA THR A 207 -4.28 19.48 -11.53
C THR A 207 -3.68 18.09 -11.73
N LEU A 208 -2.36 18.00 -11.50
CA LEU A 208 -1.65 16.73 -11.32
C LEU A 208 -1.87 16.26 -9.87
N VAL A 209 -2.07 14.98 -9.66
CA VAL A 209 -2.32 14.43 -8.33
C VAL A 209 -1.43 13.23 -8.04
N THR A 210 -0.91 13.19 -6.82
CA THR A 210 -0.30 11.98 -6.23
C THR A 210 -0.93 11.70 -4.87
N VAL A 211 -1.20 10.44 -4.58
CA VAL A 211 -1.61 9.97 -3.25
C VAL A 211 -0.52 9.02 -2.73
N GLY A 212 0.07 9.34 -1.60
CA GLY A 212 1.10 8.47 -1.03
C GLY A 212 1.95 9.13 0.04
N HIS A 213 2.73 8.30 0.72
CA HIS A 213 3.66 8.77 1.74
C HIS A 213 4.80 9.60 1.10
N LEU A 214 5.14 10.74 1.69
CA LEU A 214 6.18 11.64 1.16
C LEU A 214 7.57 11.09 1.51
N VAL A 215 8.02 10.15 0.70
CA VAL A 215 9.34 9.50 0.79
C VAL A 215 10.05 9.52 -0.57
N ALA A 216 11.37 9.54 -0.58
CA ALA A 216 12.20 9.71 -1.77
C ALA A 216 11.84 8.75 -2.92
N ARG A 217 11.52 7.48 -2.61
CA ARG A 217 11.15 6.48 -3.63
C ARG A 217 9.87 6.82 -4.41
N LYS A 218 9.00 7.70 -3.90
CA LYS A 218 7.79 8.16 -4.60
C LYS A 218 8.08 9.24 -5.66
N ARG A 219 9.28 9.79 -5.67
CA ARG A 219 9.79 10.66 -6.73
C ARG A 219 8.96 11.93 -6.95
N HIS A 220 8.36 12.49 -5.89
CA HIS A 220 7.59 13.74 -5.95
C HIS A 220 8.44 14.90 -6.49
N ALA A 221 9.73 14.93 -6.17
CA ALA A 221 10.66 15.95 -6.67
C ALA A 221 10.79 15.95 -8.21
N ASP A 222 10.70 14.78 -8.84
CA ASP A 222 10.75 14.69 -10.31
C ASP A 222 9.50 15.26 -10.96
N VAL A 223 8.34 15.12 -10.32
CA VAL A 223 7.10 15.76 -10.78
C VAL A 223 7.19 17.26 -10.68
N LEU A 224 7.79 17.83 -9.60
CA LEU A 224 8.04 19.26 -9.49
C LEU A 224 9.00 19.77 -10.58
N ARG A 225 10.08 19.05 -10.84
CA ARG A 225 11.02 19.37 -11.94
C ARG A 225 10.35 19.32 -13.31
N ALA A 226 9.55 18.29 -13.57
CA ALA A 226 8.76 18.20 -14.81
C ALA A 226 7.76 19.37 -14.94
N LEU A 227 7.11 19.74 -13.85
CA LEU A 227 6.21 20.90 -13.84
C LEU A 227 6.96 22.23 -14.11
N TRP A 228 8.20 22.35 -13.62
CA TRP A 228 9.05 23.50 -13.93
C TRP A 228 9.42 23.56 -15.42
N VAL A 229 9.73 22.43 -16.06
CA VAL A 229 9.94 22.36 -17.53
C VAL A 229 8.70 22.84 -18.29
N LEU A 230 7.52 22.54 -17.77
CA LEU A 230 6.25 22.86 -18.40
C LEU A 230 5.67 24.23 -18.03
N ARG A 231 6.34 25.02 -17.18
CA ARG A 231 5.79 26.23 -16.56
C ARG A 231 5.25 27.28 -17.54
N ASP A 232 5.91 27.42 -18.70
CA ASP A 232 5.55 28.42 -19.72
C ASP A 232 4.41 27.94 -20.62
N ARG A 233 4.32 26.63 -20.89
CA ARG A 233 3.25 26.01 -21.68
C ARG A 233 1.96 25.81 -20.88
N HIS A 234 2.09 25.51 -19.61
CA HIS A 234 0.99 25.21 -18.69
C HIS A 234 1.08 26.07 -17.43
N PRO A 235 0.91 27.41 -17.51
CA PRO A 235 1.15 28.33 -16.40
C PRO A 235 0.22 28.10 -15.21
N ASP A 236 -0.99 27.57 -15.42
CA ASP A 236 -2.00 27.39 -14.39
C ASP A 236 -1.98 26.01 -13.73
N VAL A 237 -1.19 25.05 -14.24
CA VAL A 237 -1.19 23.68 -13.71
C VAL A 237 -0.69 23.65 -12.27
N ARG A 238 -1.41 22.93 -11.42
CA ARG A 238 -1.08 22.68 -10.02
C ARG A 238 -0.65 21.23 -9.79
N TYR A 239 0.18 21.02 -8.80
CA TYR A 239 0.53 19.68 -8.31
C TYR A 239 0.02 19.51 -6.88
N ARG A 240 -0.92 18.59 -6.72
CA ARG A 240 -1.54 18.23 -5.44
C ARG A 240 -0.96 16.92 -4.94
N ILE A 241 -0.42 16.93 -3.72
CA ILE A 241 0.08 15.73 -3.03
C ILE A 241 -0.80 15.48 -1.79
N ILE A 242 -1.39 14.30 -1.72
CA ILE A 242 -2.21 13.85 -0.61
C ILE A 242 -1.43 12.78 0.15
N GLY A 243 -1.00 13.11 1.35
CA GLY A 243 -0.15 12.31 2.21
C GLY A 243 0.82 13.17 3.00
N ASP A 244 1.60 12.53 3.86
CA ASP A 244 2.62 13.19 4.66
C ASP A 244 3.88 12.32 4.75
N GLY A 245 5.01 12.90 5.17
CA GLY A 245 6.26 12.17 5.32
C GLY A 245 7.48 13.06 5.42
N PRO A 246 8.66 12.44 5.56
CA PRO A 246 9.92 13.16 5.77
C PRO A 246 10.34 14.09 4.63
N GLU A 247 9.85 13.86 3.39
CA GLU A 247 10.16 14.69 2.23
C GLU A 247 9.33 15.97 2.15
N ARG A 248 8.41 16.25 3.11
CA ARG A 248 7.57 17.44 3.07
C ARG A 248 8.38 18.73 2.98
N GLY A 249 9.28 18.97 3.93
CA GLY A 249 10.14 20.16 3.93
C GLY A 249 11.02 20.27 2.66
N PRO A 250 11.79 19.23 2.29
CA PRO A 250 12.53 19.21 1.04
C PRO A 250 11.71 19.51 -0.22
N LEU A 251 10.44 19.11 -0.29
CA LEU A 251 9.55 19.41 -1.42
C LEU A 251 9.07 20.85 -1.39
N GLU A 252 8.79 21.43 -0.22
CA GLU A 252 8.46 22.83 -0.05
C GLU A 252 9.65 23.72 -0.47
N ASP A 253 10.85 23.38 -0.03
CA ASP A 253 12.09 24.08 -0.40
C ASP A 253 12.35 24.02 -1.91
N LEU A 254 12.23 22.84 -2.52
CA LEU A 254 12.41 22.65 -3.97
C LEU A 254 11.36 23.43 -4.77
N ALA A 255 10.11 23.44 -4.32
CA ALA A 255 9.06 24.20 -5.00
C ALA A 255 9.32 25.71 -4.95
N ALA A 256 9.83 26.24 -3.82
CA ALA A 256 10.23 27.62 -3.69
C ALA A 256 11.43 27.97 -4.60
N GLU A 257 12.45 27.12 -4.63
CA GLU A 257 13.63 27.26 -5.52
C GLU A 257 13.23 27.31 -6.99
N LEU A 258 12.27 26.48 -7.40
CA LEU A 258 11.77 26.41 -8.77
C LEU A 258 10.73 27.51 -9.10
N GLY A 259 10.35 28.36 -8.14
CA GLY A 259 9.28 29.34 -8.33
C GLY A 259 7.88 28.73 -8.50
N LEU A 260 7.64 27.54 -7.93
CA LEU A 260 6.39 26.77 -8.04
C LEU A 260 5.60 26.73 -6.71
N GLY A 261 5.97 27.55 -5.72
CA GLY A 261 5.33 27.49 -4.39
C GLY A 261 3.81 27.59 -4.44
N ASP A 262 3.27 28.51 -5.22
CA ASP A 262 1.82 28.71 -5.40
C ASP A 262 1.13 27.58 -6.22
N ARG A 263 1.90 26.73 -6.86
CA ARG A 263 1.41 25.60 -7.66
C ARG A 263 1.48 24.26 -6.92
N LEU A 264 2.22 24.19 -5.80
CA LEU A 264 2.31 22.99 -4.96
C LEU A 264 1.26 23.04 -3.85
N GLU A 265 0.40 22.03 -3.81
CA GLU A 265 -0.60 21.83 -2.77
C GLU A 265 -0.27 20.57 -1.96
N LEU A 266 0.20 20.72 -0.73
CA LEU A 266 0.49 19.65 0.22
C LEU A 266 -0.69 19.49 1.19
N CYS A 267 -1.58 18.52 0.91
CA CYS A 267 -2.81 18.32 1.68
C CYS A 267 -2.59 17.68 3.07
N GLY A 268 -1.40 17.11 3.31
CA GLY A 268 -1.17 16.29 4.50
C GLY A 268 -1.86 14.93 4.42
N GLN A 269 -1.79 14.18 5.52
CA GLN A 269 -2.47 12.90 5.64
C GLN A 269 -3.96 13.11 5.89
N LEU A 270 -4.81 12.56 5.03
CA LEU A 270 -6.27 12.62 5.13
C LEU A 270 -6.85 11.23 5.42
N PRO A 271 -8.04 11.14 6.03
CA PRO A 271 -8.82 9.91 6.07
C PRO A 271 -9.04 9.37 4.64
N LEU A 272 -9.15 8.04 4.47
CA LEU A 272 -9.22 7.40 3.15
C LEU A 272 -10.31 8.01 2.25
N HIS A 273 -11.52 8.18 2.79
CA HIS A 273 -12.65 8.76 2.05
C HIS A 273 -12.31 10.16 1.51
N ASP A 274 -11.76 11.03 2.36
CA ASP A 274 -11.43 12.41 1.99
C ASP A 274 -10.24 12.46 1.03
N ALA A 275 -9.24 11.59 1.22
CA ALA A 275 -8.12 11.43 0.30
C ALA A 275 -8.59 11.04 -1.10
N LEU A 276 -9.47 10.04 -1.21
CA LEU A 276 -10.06 9.63 -2.49
C LEU A 276 -10.91 10.74 -3.11
N ALA A 277 -11.77 11.40 -2.35
CA ALA A 277 -12.59 12.51 -2.83
C ALA A 277 -11.73 13.65 -3.36
N ARG A 278 -10.64 13.99 -2.67
CA ARG A 278 -9.72 15.05 -3.07
C ARG A 278 -8.89 14.66 -4.29
N ALA A 279 -8.42 13.40 -4.35
CA ALA A 279 -7.65 12.88 -5.48
C ALA A 279 -8.47 12.88 -6.77
N ARG A 280 -9.73 12.43 -6.71
CA ARG A 280 -10.64 12.31 -7.85
C ARG A 280 -10.96 13.63 -8.55
N GLN A 281 -10.67 14.76 -7.91
CA GLN A 281 -10.77 16.10 -8.53
C GLN A 281 -9.62 16.42 -9.49
N GLY A 282 -8.57 15.59 -9.54
CA GLY A 282 -7.44 15.78 -10.44
C GLY A 282 -7.73 15.45 -11.90
N HIS A 283 -6.78 15.80 -12.77
CA HIS A 283 -6.87 15.56 -14.21
C HIS A 283 -5.96 14.42 -14.67
N VAL A 284 -4.78 14.29 -14.02
CA VAL A 284 -3.79 13.24 -14.28
C VAL A 284 -3.23 12.79 -12.95
N PHE A 285 -3.23 11.49 -12.73
CA PHE A 285 -2.53 10.90 -11.60
C PHE A 285 -1.06 10.65 -12.01
N VAL A 286 -0.12 11.12 -11.21
CA VAL A 286 1.31 10.99 -11.51
C VAL A 286 2.07 10.53 -10.29
N MET A 287 2.73 9.35 -10.39
CA MET A 287 3.55 8.81 -9.32
C MET A 287 4.68 7.95 -9.93
N PRO A 288 5.78 8.55 -10.42
CA PRO A 288 6.87 7.83 -11.07
C PRO A 288 7.78 7.14 -10.04
N SER A 289 7.16 6.41 -9.11
CA SER A 289 7.81 5.76 -7.97
C SER A 289 8.71 4.61 -8.40
N VAL A 290 9.75 4.35 -7.61
CA VAL A 290 10.59 3.15 -7.66
C VAL A 290 10.27 2.24 -6.47
N ASP A 291 10.66 0.95 -6.56
CA ASP A 291 10.28 -0.08 -5.58
C ASP A 291 8.75 -0.14 -5.38
N GLU A 292 7.99 -0.06 -6.47
CA GLU A 292 6.54 -0.07 -6.42
C GLU A 292 5.96 -1.46 -6.67
N ALA A 293 5.57 -2.13 -5.60
CA ALA A 293 5.07 -3.50 -5.64
C ALA A 293 3.73 -3.65 -6.38
N PHE A 294 2.82 -2.67 -6.22
CA PHE A 294 1.52 -2.63 -6.87
C PHE A 294 1.06 -1.20 -7.16
N GLY A 295 0.93 -0.37 -6.12
CA GLY A 295 0.47 1.00 -6.24
C GLY A 295 -1.06 1.11 -6.29
N VAL A 296 -1.73 0.79 -5.19
CA VAL A 296 -3.20 0.92 -5.06
C VAL A 296 -3.68 2.31 -5.51
N ALA A 297 -2.92 3.36 -5.23
CA ALA A 297 -3.26 4.73 -5.60
C ALA A 297 -3.42 4.94 -7.12
N TYR A 298 -2.71 4.17 -7.96
CA TYR A 298 -2.93 4.21 -9.41
C TYR A 298 -4.34 3.71 -9.77
N VAL A 299 -4.71 2.53 -9.26
CA VAL A 299 -6.02 1.94 -9.60
C VAL A 299 -7.17 2.74 -8.97
N GLU A 300 -6.96 3.38 -7.82
CA GLU A 300 -7.91 4.32 -7.21
C GLU A 300 -8.15 5.55 -8.10
N ALA A 301 -7.10 6.11 -8.68
CA ALA A 301 -7.19 7.21 -9.62
C ALA A 301 -7.85 6.78 -10.95
N MET A 302 -7.43 5.65 -11.48
CA MET A 302 -7.97 5.05 -12.72
C MET A 302 -9.45 4.70 -12.59
N ALA A 303 -9.90 4.25 -11.40
CA ALA A 303 -11.31 4.02 -11.10
C ALA A 303 -12.17 5.26 -11.27
N ALA A 304 -11.61 6.44 -11.01
CA ALA A 304 -12.27 7.73 -11.21
C ALA A 304 -12.22 8.23 -12.65
N GLY A 305 -11.66 7.47 -13.58
CA GLY A 305 -11.48 7.88 -14.98
C GLY A 305 -10.31 8.84 -15.19
N MET A 306 -9.32 8.82 -14.30
CA MET A 306 -8.10 9.60 -14.44
C MET A 306 -7.01 8.76 -15.13
N PRO A 307 -6.37 9.25 -16.21
CA PRO A 307 -5.17 8.59 -16.72
C PRO A 307 -4.05 8.63 -15.68
N ALA A 308 -3.28 7.57 -15.60
CA ALA A 308 -2.18 7.44 -14.64
C ALA A 308 -0.81 7.46 -15.35
N VAL A 309 0.20 8.07 -14.71
CA VAL A 309 1.59 8.05 -15.15
C VAL A 309 2.44 7.39 -14.08
N GLY A 310 3.16 6.33 -14.45
CA GLY A 310 4.05 5.57 -13.56
C GLY A 310 5.43 5.34 -14.18
N ALA A 311 6.34 4.75 -13.40
CA ALA A 311 7.68 4.39 -13.88
C ALA A 311 7.66 3.02 -14.58
N ALA A 312 8.41 2.91 -15.68
CA ALA A 312 8.67 1.66 -16.38
C ALA A 312 9.59 0.75 -15.55
N GLY A 313 9.43 -0.57 -15.72
CA GLY A 313 10.24 -1.57 -15.03
C GLY A 313 9.79 -1.89 -13.60
N GLU A 314 8.83 -1.17 -13.07
CA GLU A 314 8.28 -1.43 -11.74
C GLU A 314 7.19 -2.51 -11.77
N PRO A 315 7.18 -3.47 -10.83
CA PRO A 315 6.23 -4.57 -10.80
C PRO A 315 4.76 -4.14 -10.80
N GLY A 316 4.41 -3.13 -10.01
CA GLY A 316 3.04 -2.64 -9.93
C GLY A 316 2.53 -2.00 -11.20
N PRO A 317 3.20 -0.97 -11.73
CA PRO A 317 2.88 -0.41 -13.05
C PRO A 317 2.84 -1.45 -14.17
N ALA A 318 3.78 -2.41 -14.22
CA ALA A 318 3.77 -3.49 -15.19
C ALA A 318 2.52 -4.39 -15.08
N GLU A 319 2.09 -4.71 -13.85
CA GLU A 319 0.87 -5.48 -13.58
C GLU A 319 -0.39 -4.75 -14.07
N ILE A 320 -0.42 -3.41 -13.88
CA ILE A 320 -1.59 -2.60 -14.26
C ILE A 320 -1.71 -2.50 -15.78
N ILE A 321 -0.62 -2.20 -16.50
CA ILE A 321 -0.64 -2.12 -17.97
C ILE A 321 -0.87 -3.49 -18.62
N GLY A 322 -0.38 -4.57 -18.00
CA GLY A 322 -0.66 -5.94 -18.45
C GLY A 322 -2.14 -6.33 -18.34
N ALA A 323 -2.90 -5.66 -17.47
CA ALA A 323 -4.33 -5.87 -17.34
C ALA A 323 -5.17 -5.02 -18.32
N GLY A 324 -4.65 -3.90 -18.82
CA GLY A 324 -5.39 -3.05 -19.75
C GLY A 324 -4.75 -1.67 -19.95
N GLU A 325 -5.54 -0.76 -20.48
CA GLU A 325 -5.12 0.59 -20.85
C GLU A 325 -5.52 1.63 -19.79
N GLY A 326 -5.06 2.88 -19.97
CA GLY A 326 -5.38 4.02 -19.10
C GLY A 326 -4.22 4.44 -18.20
N MET A 327 -3.13 3.66 -18.19
CA MET A 327 -1.87 4.02 -17.58
C MET A 327 -0.79 4.14 -18.65
N VAL A 328 0.11 5.10 -18.51
CA VAL A 328 1.29 5.29 -19.35
C VAL A 328 2.55 5.25 -18.51
N LEU A 329 3.63 4.74 -19.09
CA LEU A 329 4.90 4.59 -18.37
C LEU A 329 5.95 5.54 -18.94
N VAL A 330 6.84 6.01 -18.05
CA VAL A 330 8.02 6.80 -18.37
C VAL A 330 9.26 6.10 -17.80
N PRO A 331 10.45 6.26 -18.37
CA PRO A 331 11.66 5.74 -17.77
C PRO A 331 11.83 6.28 -16.34
N PRO A 332 12.32 5.47 -15.40
CA PRO A 332 12.54 5.92 -14.02
C PRO A 332 13.60 7.04 -13.99
N ALA A 333 13.33 8.06 -13.16
CA ALA A 333 14.20 9.23 -12.99
C ALA A 333 14.43 10.10 -14.25
N ASP A 334 13.68 9.90 -15.31
CA ASP A 334 13.74 10.71 -16.54
C ASP A 334 12.70 11.84 -16.47
N VAL A 335 13.17 13.02 -16.04
CA VAL A 335 12.32 14.21 -15.87
C VAL A 335 11.82 14.74 -17.21
N GLU A 336 12.63 14.65 -18.27
CA GLU A 336 12.26 15.13 -19.61
C GLU A 336 11.18 14.23 -20.25
N ALA A 337 11.32 12.91 -20.16
CA ALA A 337 10.28 11.99 -20.60
C ALA A 337 8.99 12.15 -19.80
N LEU A 338 9.10 12.38 -18.48
CA LEU A 338 7.95 12.69 -17.64
C LEU A 338 7.27 13.99 -18.07
N ALA A 339 8.04 15.08 -18.27
CA ALA A 339 7.52 16.35 -18.74
C ALA A 339 6.82 16.23 -20.10
N ALA A 340 7.45 15.56 -21.08
CA ALA A 340 6.87 15.34 -22.40
C ALA A 340 5.52 14.58 -22.34
N ARG A 341 5.43 13.57 -21.45
CA ARG A 341 4.19 12.82 -21.26
C ARG A 341 3.10 13.66 -20.60
N LEU A 342 3.47 14.45 -19.59
CA LEU A 342 2.56 15.36 -18.91
C LEU A 342 2.09 16.47 -19.87
N ASP A 343 2.97 17.01 -20.74
CA ASP A 343 2.63 17.99 -21.77
C ASP A 343 1.50 17.48 -22.69
N GLN A 344 1.65 16.25 -23.20
CA GLN A 344 0.62 15.61 -24.03
C GLN A 344 -0.72 15.46 -23.29
N LEU A 345 -0.66 14.97 -22.04
CA LEU A 345 -1.89 14.76 -21.26
C LEU A 345 -2.53 16.07 -20.81
N LEU A 346 -1.78 17.12 -20.57
CA LEU A 346 -2.32 18.43 -20.18
C LEU A 346 -2.87 19.19 -21.39
N GLY A 347 -2.21 19.09 -22.54
CA GLY A 347 -2.60 19.78 -23.78
C GLY A 347 -3.79 19.15 -24.53
N ASP A 348 -4.05 17.85 -24.37
CA ASP A 348 -5.11 17.13 -25.11
C ASP A 348 -6.17 16.58 -24.14
N ALA A 349 -7.29 17.31 -24.03
CA ALA A 349 -8.42 16.93 -23.17
C ALA A 349 -9.13 15.66 -23.68
N ASP A 350 -9.16 15.45 -25.00
CA ASP A 350 -9.79 14.27 -25.62
C ASP A 350 -8.95 13.02 -25.37
N LEU A 351 -7.62 13.14 -25.44
CA LEU A 351 -6.71 12.06 -25.05
C LEU A 351 -6.91 11.69 -23.59
N ARG A 352 -6.96 12.68 -22.68
CA ARG A 352 -7.22 12.41 -21.25
C ARG A 352 -8.53 11.67 -21.04
N ARG A 353 -9.61 12.10 -21.73
CA ARG A 353 -10.91 11.45 -21.62
C ARG A 353 -10.86 10.01 -22.12
N ARG A 354 -10.33 9.77 -23.33
CA ARG A 354 -10.19 8.42 -23.88
C ARG A 354 -9.36 7.48 -22.99
N LEU A 355 -8.24 7.96 -22.46
CA LEU A 355 -7.42 7.18 -21.53
C LEU A 355 -8.13 6.97 -20.19
N GLY A 356 -8.86 7.95 -19.70
CA GLY A 356 -9.65 7.86 -18.48
C GLY A 356 -10.77 6.81 -18.56
N ASP A 357 -11.49 6.77 -19.70
CA ASP A 357 -12.52 5.75 -19.94
C ASP A 357 -11.91 4.34 -19.95
N LYS A 358 -10.78 4.17 -20.63
CA LYS A 358 -10.02 2.91 -20.64
C LYS A 358 -9.47 2.54 -19.26
N ALA A 359 -9.00 3.52 -18.50
CA ALA A 359 -8.55 3.34 -17.12
C ALA A 359 -9.67 2.75 -16.25
N ARG A 360 -10.86 3.36 -16.32
CA ARG A 360 -12.02 2.90 -15.55
C ARG A 360 -12.46 1.49 -15.97
N GLU A 361 -12.43 1.19 -17.28
CA GLU A 361 -12.72 -0.15 -17.78
C GLU A 361 -11.72 -1.20 -17.28
N THR A 362 -10.43 -0.87 -17.33
CA THR A 362 -9.35 -1.72 -16.82
C THR A 362 -9.55 -2.06 -15.33
N VAL A 363 -9.87 -1.05 -14.52
CA VAL A 363 -10.14 -1.25 -13.08
C VAL A 363 -11.37 -2.11 -12.87
N ARG A 364 -12.48 -1.82 -13.57
CA ARG A 364 -13.72 -2.59 -13.44
C ARG A 364 -13.52 -4.08 -13.72
N ARG A 365 -12.69 -4.40 -14.70
CA ARG A 365 -12.41 -5.77 -15.10
C ARG A 365 -11.45 -6.50 -14.17
N ALA A 366 -10.41 -5.82 -13.64
CA ALA A 366 -9.27 -6.50 -13.05
C ALA A 366 -8.90 -6.08 -11.61
N PHE A 367 -9.38 -4.95 -11.13
CA PHE A 367 -8.90 -4.35 -9.88
C PHE A 367 -10.03 -3.90 -8.95
N THR A 368 -11.07 -4.72 -8.81
CA THR A 368 -12.13 -4.48 -7.82
C THR A 368 -11.87 -5.27 -6.55
N TRP A 369 -12.34 -4.78 -5.40
CA TRP A 369 -12.27 -5.53 -4.15
C TRP A 369 -13.04 -6.84 -4.22
N GLU A 370 -14.13 -6.90 -4.98
CA GLU A 370 -14.87 -8.13 -5.22
C GLU A 370 -14.01 -9.20 -5.92
N ALA A 371 -13.28 -8.83 -6.97
CA ALA A 371 -12.34 -9.74 -7.66
C ALA A 371 -11.19 -10.18 -6.72
N CYS A 372 -10.65 -9.25 -5.92
CA CYS A 372 -9.64 -9.54 -4.91
C CYS A 372 -10.16 -10.56 -3.89
N GLY A 373 -11.37 -10.37 -3.38
CA GLY A 373 -12.00 -11.25 -2.40
C GLY A 373 -12.18 -12.67 -2.93
N ARG A 374 -12.76 -12.83 -4.13
CA ARG A 374 -12.91 -14.13 -4.80
C ARG A 374 -11.56 -14.84 -4.98
N ALA A 375 -10.55 -14.11 -5.48
CA ALA A 375 -9.22 -14.66 -5.67
C ALA A 375 -8.56 -15.06 -4.34
N THR A 376 -8.77 -14.28 -3.28
CA THR A 376 -8.26 -14.56 -1.93
C THR A 376 -8.92 -15.81 -1.34
N VAL A 377 -10.25 -15.95 -1.44
CA VAL A 377 -10.96 -17.14 -0.93
C VAL A 377 -10.59 -18.39 -1.72
N THR A 378 -10.49 -18.32 -3.05
CA THR A 378 -9.99 -19.44 -3.86
C THR A 378 -8.58 -19.86 -3.44
N ALA A 379 -7.71 -18.89 -3.11
CA ALA A 379 -6.36 -19.18 -2.59
C ALA A 379 -6.40 -19.86 -1.21
N TYR A 380 -7.35 -19.51 -0.36
CA TYR A 380 -7.55 -20.20 0.93
C TYR A 380 -7.99 -21.64 0.74
N GLU A 381 -8.95 -21.90 -0.18
CA GLU A 381 -9.40 -23.25 -0.52
C GLU A 381 -8.26 -24.12 -1.03
N ASP A 382 -7.39 -23.57 -1.88
CA ASP A 382 -6.21 -24.28 -2.37
C ASP A 382 -5.16 -24.55 -1.28
N ALA A 383 -5.06 -23.68 -0.30
CA ALA A 383 -4.16 -23.87 0.84
C ALA A 383 -4.68 -24.93 1.83
N LEU A 384 -5.99 -25.19 1.86
CA LEU A 384 -6.62 -26.19 2.69
C LEU A 384 -6.58 -27.61 2.09
N ARG A 385 -6.40 -27.72 0.77
CA ARG A 385 -6.17 -29.01 0.07
C ARG A 385 -4.72 -29.46 0.23
#